data_0ce9bda35905cf8c9cf2694e25eb457f
#
_entry.id   0ce9bda35905cf8c9cf2694e25eb457f
#
_cell.length_a   1.000
_cell.length_b   1.000
_cell.length_c   1.000
_cell.angle_alpha   90.00
_cell.angle_beta   90.00
_cell.angle_gamma   90.00
#
_symmetry.space_group_name_H-M   'P 1'
#
loop_
_entity.id
_entity.type
_entity.pdbx_description
1 polymer ?
#
loop_
_entity_poly.entity_id
_entity_poly.type
_entity_poly.pdbx_seq_one_letter_code
_entity_poly.pdbx_strand_id
1 'polypeptide(L)'
;MGQLRQSVSTEIQSGRIGDPVFLRCFYQISKSNLLEDAVATVINLADSWITSQIEYTQTQQDDCQITTLLRFADGESALLCVNQLDQESMIDFHLIGSRGTIYYQARIPLEDADVK
;
A
#
# COMPACT_ATOMS: atom_id res chain seq x y z
N MET A 1 0.03 10.91 1.93
CA MET A 1 -0.63 9.58 2.14
C MET A 1 -1.78 9.58 3.12
N GLY A 2 -1.81 10.53 4.04
CA GLY A 2 -2.88 10.58 5.03
C GLY A 2 -4.27 10.67 4.45
N GLN A 3 -4.48 11.49 3.45
CA GLN A 3 -5.79 11.62 2.81
C GLN A 3 -6.20 10.33 2.08
N LEU A 4 -5.26 9.70 1.38
CA LEU A 4 -5.52 8.45 0.69
C LEU A 4 -5.91 7.36 1.69
N ARG A 5 -5.15 7.22 2.76
CA ARG A 5 -5.46 6.23 3.80
C ARG A 5 -6.85 6.44 4.37
N GLN A 6 -7.20 7.69 4.66
CA GLN A 6 -8.50 8.01 5.23
C GLN A 6 -9.64 7.74 4.25
N SER A 7 -9.46 8.08 2.98
CA SER A 7 -10.49 7.85 1.96
C SER A 7 -10.78 6.36 1.80
N VAL A 8 -9.74 5.54 1.77
CA VAL A 8 -9.90 4.09 1.65
C VAL A 8 -10.53 3.52 2.91
N SER A 9 -10.10 4.00 4.09
CA SER A 9 -10.69 3.55 5.36
C SER A 9 -12.19 3.85 5.40
N THR A 10 -12.60 5.00 4.91
CA THR A 10 -14.02 5.37 4.83
C THR A 10 -14.79 4.41 3.93
N GLU A 11 -14.22 4.05 2.77
CA GLU A 11 -14.84 3.08 1.88
C GLU A 11 -14.96 1.69 2.52
N ILE A 12 -13.94 1.28 3.25
CA ILE A 12 -13.99 0.00 3.97
C ILE A 12 -15.09 0.03 5.02
N GLN A 13 -15.19 1.11 5.78
CA GLN A 13 -16.17 1.26 6.84
C GLN A 13 -17.61 1.30 6.32
N SER A 14 -17.79 1.73 5.07
CA SER A 14 -19.11 1.73 4.45
C SER A 14 -19.67 0.33 4.21
N GLY A 15 -18.81 -0.69 4.24
CA GLY A 15 -19.20 -2.07 4.00
C GLY A 15 -19.30 -2.44 2.52
N ARG A 16 -19.04 -1.51 1.61
CA ARG A 16 -19.21 -1.74 0.18
C ARG A 16 -18.39 -2.91 -0.34
N ILE A 17 -17.13 -3.03 0.10
CA ILE A 17 -16.26 -4.11 -0.38
C ILE A 17 -16.27 -5.33 0.54
N GLY A 18 -16.96 -5.28 1.68
CA GLY A 18 -16.90 -6.32 2.68
C GLY A 18 -15.59 -6.27 3.46
N ASP A 19 -15.08 -7.41 3.84
CA ASP A 19 -13.83 -7.49 4.59
C ASP A 19 -12.64 -7.51 3.63
N PRO A 20 -11.64 -6.64 3.82
CA PRO A 20 -10.43 -6.70 2.99
C PRO A 20 -9.74 -8.05 3.12
N VAL A 21 -9.36 -8.66 1.97
CA VAL A 21 -8.72 -9.97 1.96
C VAL A 21 -7.37 -9.96 1.26
N PHE A 22 -7.15 -9.04 0.34
CA PHE A 22 -5.89 -8.96 -0.40
C PHE A 22 -5.61 -7.53 -0.83
N LEU A 23 -4.37 -7.10 -0.67
CA LEU A 23 -3.90 -5.81 -1.18
C LEU A 23 -2.72 -6.03 -2.12
N ARG A 24 -2.81 -5.48 -3.33
CA ARG A 24 -1.68 -5.38 -4.25
C ARG A 24 -1.36 -3.90 -4.41
N CYS A 25 -0.13 -3.52 -4.12
CA CYS A 25 0.26 -2.12 -4.15
C CYS A 25 1.61 -1.95 -4.86
N PHE A 26 1.65 -1.07 -5.85
CA PHE A 26 2.89 -0.62 -6.48
C PHE A 26 3.10 0.84 -6.12
N TYR A 27 4.24 1.14 -5.54
CA TYR A 27 4.58 2.50 -5.15
C TYR A 27 5.92 2.86 -5.78
N GLN A 28 5.85 3.75 -6.75
CA GLN A 28 7.04 4.29 -7.42
C GLN A 28 7.42 5.59 -6.76
N ILE A 29 8.68 5.71 -6.37
CA ILE A 29 9.20 6.92 -5.75
C ILE A 29 10.32 7.50 -6.62
N SER A 30 10.55 8.80 -6.49
CA SER A 30 11.68 9.44 -7.16
C SER A 30 12.96 9.11 -6.41
N LYS A 31 14.11 9.32 -7.08
CA LYS A 31 15.41 9.01 -6.50
C LYS A 31 15.76 9.88 -5.29
N SER A 32 15.03 10.95 -5.07
CA SER A 32 15.25 11.80 -3.89
C SER A 32 14.66 11.20 -2.61
N ASN A 33 13.88 10.14 -2.71
CA ASN A 33 13.25 9.48 -1.56
C ASN A 33 13.97 8.18 -1.24
N LEU A 34 13.86 7.73 0.02
CA LEU A 34 14.46 6.50 0.47
C LEU A 34 13.50 5.33 0.29
N LEU A 35 14.03 4.21 -0.23
CA LEU A 35 13.23 2.99 -0.41
C LEU A 35 12.68 2.49 0.92
N GLU A 36 13.47 2.50 1.97
CA GLU A 36 13.06 2.01 3.28
C GLU A 36 11.87 2.79 3.82
N ASP A 37 11.86 4.11 3.64
CA ASP A 37 10.76 4.94 4.09
C ASP A 37 9.49 4.64 3.31
N ALA A 38 9.63 4.42 2.01
CA ALA A 38 8.50 4.10 1.16
C ALA A 38 7.92 2.72 1.50
N VAL A 39 8.77 1.74 1.79
CA VAL A 39 8.31 0.42 2.23
C VAL A 39 7.54 0.54 3.53
N ALA A 40 8.05 1.29 4.49
CA ALA A 40 7.35 1.51 5.76
C ALA A 40 5.98 2.14 5.53
N THR A 41 5.89 3.09 4.60
CA THR A 41 4.63 3.74 4.26
C THR A 41 3.60 2.73 3.74
N VAL A 42 3.96 1.88 2.78
CA VAL A 42 2.99 0.94 2.21
C VAL A 42 2.67 -0.19 3.16
N ILE A 43 3.59 -0.61 4.01
CA ILE A 43 3.28 -1.57 5.07
C ILE A 43 2.27 -0.98 6.04
N ASN A 44 2.43 0.27 6.42
CA ASN A 44 1.48 0.95 7.30
C ASN A 44 0.09 1.08 6.66
N LEU A 45 0.03 1.33 5.36
CA LEU A 45 -1.26 1.33 4.65
C LEU A 45 -1.93 -0.03 4.76
N ALA A 46 -1.20 -1.11 4.44
CA ALA A 46 -1.74 -2.46 4.51
C ALA A 46 -2.23 -2.78 5.92
N ASP A 47 -1.43 -2.44 6.93
CA ASP A 47 -1.76 -2.70 8.33
C ASP A 47 -2.99 -1.91 8.78
N SER A 48 -3.19 -0.71 8.23
CA SER A 48 -4.36 0.11 8.58
C SER A 48 -5.64 -0.37 7.91
N TRP A 49 -5.55 -1.03 6.75
CA TRP A 49 -6.72 -1.48 6.01
C TRP A 49 -7.10 -2.93 6.29
N ILE A 50 -6.14 -3.76 6.64
CA ILE A 50 -6.38 -5.16 6.99
C ILE A 50 -6.25 -5.27 8.51
N THR A 51 -7.31 -5.69 9.18
CA THR A 51 -7.44 -5.54 10.63
C THR A 51 -6.73 -6.61 11.45
N SER A 52 -6.45 -7.78 10.87
CA SER A 52 -5.74 -8.82 11.62
C SER A 52 -4.25 -8.53 11.66
N GLN A 53 -3.53 -9.23 12.53
CA GLN A 53 -2.11 -8.98 12.74
C GLN A 53 -1.26 -9.55 11.62
N ILE A 54 -0.16 -8.86 11.29
CA ILE A 54 0.84 -9.37 10.36
C ILE A 54 1.56 -10.54 11.06
N GLU A 55 1.53 -11.70 10.42
CA GLU A 55 2.12 -12.93 10.96
C GLU A 55 3.41 -13.30 10.28
N TYR A 56 3.58 -12.92 9.02
CA TYR A 56 4.71 -13.34 8.20
C TYR A 56 5.06 -12.25 7.23
N THR A 57 6.35 -11.99 7.09
CA THR A 57 6.87 -11.00 6.14
C THR A 57 8.01 -11.63 5.36
N GLN A 58 7.94 -11.54 4.04
CA GLN A 58 9.02 -11.95 3.15
C GLN A 58 9.39 -10.79 2.26
N THR A 59 10.68 -10.49 2.17
CA THR A 59 11.16 -9.35 1.42
C THR A 59 12.23 -9.79 0.44
N GLN A 60 12.13 -9.29 -0.80
CA GLN A 60 13.18 -9.37 -1.80
C GLN A 60 13.61 -7.97 -2.17
N GLN A 61 14.90 -7.75 -2.28
CA GLN A 61 15.45 -6.42 -2.46
C GLN A 61 16.59 -6.43 -3.45
N ASP A 62 16.61 -5.42 -4.32
CA ASP A 62 17.79 -5.07 -5.10
C ASP A 62 18.06 -3.57 -4.97
N ASP A 63 18.92 -3.00 -5.85
CA ASP A 63 19.38 -1.62 -5.68
C ASP A 63 18.28 -0.58 -5.76
N CYS A 64 17.21 -0.85 -6.52
CA CYS A 64 16.17 0.13 -6.78
C CYS A 64 14.76 -0.39 -6.55
N GLN A 65 14.61 -1.56 -5.95
CA GLN A 65 13.29 -2.16 -5.75
C GLN A 65 13.27 -3.01 -4.48
N ILE A 66 12.16 -2.92 -3.76
CA ILE A 66 11.87 -3.81 -2.62
C ILE A 66 10.47 -4.35 -2.83
N THR A 67 10.35 -5.68 -2.84
CA THR A 67 9.07 -6.36 -2.92
C THR A 67 8.83 -7.08 -1.60
N THR A 68 7.70 -6.83 -0.99
CA THR A 68 7.34 -7.39 0.32
C THR A 68 6.03 -8.13 0.22
N LEU A 69 6.01 -9.37 0.69
CA LEU A 69 4.81 -10.15 0.86
C LEU A 69 4.47 -10.20 2.34
N LEU A 70 3.25 -9.83 2.67
CA LEU A 70 2.73 -9.92 4.03
C LEU A 70 1.64 -10.99 4.10
N ARG A 71 1.66 -11.76 5.17
CA ARG A 71 0.55 -12.63 5.53
C ARG A 71 0.01 -12.22 6.88
N PHE A 72 -1.30 -12.22 6.99
CA PHE A 72 -2.00 -11.80 8.20
C PHE A 72 -2.61 -13.01 8.89
N ALA A 73 -2.88 -12.86 10.18
CA ALA A 73 -3.30 -13.97 11.04
C ALA A 73 -4.58 -14.65 10.57
N ASP A 74 -5.52 -13.90 9.98
CA ASP A 74 -6.79 -14.45 9.54
C ASP A 74 -6.79 -14.91 8.08
N GLY A 75 -5.62 -14.98 7.45
CA GLY A 75 -5.48 -15.51 6.09
C GLY A 75 -5.37 -14.45 4.99
N GLU A 76 -5.55 -13.18 5.31
CA GLU A 76 -5.36 -12.11 4.35
C GLU A 76 -3.90 -12.00 3.96
N SER A 77 -3.64 -11.35 2.82
CA SER A 77 -2.28 -11.12 2.37
C SER A 77 -2.14 -9.78 1.67
N ALA A 78 -0.91 -9.32 1.54
CA ALA A 78 -0.60 -8.12 0.78
C ALA A 78 0.70 -8.32 0.00
N LEU A 79 0.70 -7.86 -1.23
CA LEU A 79 1.90 -7.84 -2.07
C LEU A 79 2.23 -6.38 -2.34
N LEU A 80 3.37 -5.95 -1.82
CA LEU A 80 3.78 -4.54 -1.87
C LEU A 80 5.08 -4.46 -2.66
N CYS A 81 5.10 -3.64 -3.69
CA CYS A 81 6.29 -3.41 -4.51
C CYS A 81 6.60 -1.93 -4.52
N VAL A 82 7.78 -1.59 -4.04
CA VAL A 82 8.27 -0.21 -4.06
C VAL A 82 9.47 -0.16 -5.00
N ASN A 83 9.44 0.75 -5.96
CA ASN A 83 10.59 0.95 -6.83
C ASN A 83 10.98 2.42 -6.89
N GLN A 84 12.26 2.64 -7.17
CA GLN A 84 12.85 3.97 -7.21
C GLN A 84 13.30 4.25 -8.64
N LEU A 85 12.67 5.22 -9.27
CA LEU A 85 12.94 5.58 -10.65
C LEU A 85 13.19 7.08 -10.74
N ASP A 86 13.81 7.49 -11.84
CA ASP A 86 14.04 8.91 -12.10
C ASP A 86 12.80 9.55 -12.73
N GLN A 87 11.68 9.44 -12.04
CA GLN A 87 10.38 9.92 -12.48
C GLN A 87 9.57 10.40 -11.28
N GLU A 88 8.38 10.94 -11.54
CA GLU A 88 7.46 11.37 -10.49
C GLU A 88 6.98 10.19 -9.66
N SER A 89 6.66 10.47 -8.42
CA SER A 89 6.06 9.46 -7.54
C SER A 89 4.67 9.10 -8.02
N MET A 90 4.35 7.81 -7.94
CA MET A 90 3.06 7.28 -8.36
C MET A 90 2.69 6.11 -7.47
N ILE A 91 1.42 6.00 -7.13
CA ILE A 91 0.90 4.83 -6.43
C ILE A 91 -0.20 4.18 -7.26
N ASP A 92 -0.21 2.86 -7.26
CA ASP A 92 -1.20 2.05 -7.94
C ASP A 92 -1.52 0.89 -7.00
N PHE A 93 -2.76 0.80 -6.53
CA PHE A 93 -3.12 -0.31 -5.67
C PHE A 93 -4.50 -0.85 -5.98
N HIS A 94 -4.68 -2.11 -5.62
CA HIS A 94 -5.94 -2.81 -5.76
C HIS A 94 -6.22 -3.51 -4.43
N LEU A 95 -7.25 -3.06 -3.75
CA LEU A 95 -7.68 -3.67 -2.49
C LEU A 95 -8.91 -4.52 -2.79
N ILE A 96 -8.80 -5.82 -2.52
CA ILE A 96 -9.87 -6.77 -2.79
C ILE A 96 -10.51 -7.15 -1.46
N GLY A 97 -11.82 -6.97 -1.39
CA GLY A 97 -12.62 -7.38 -0.26
C GLY A 97 -13.49 -8.57 -0.61
N SER A 98 -14.23 -9.05 0.40
CA SER A 98 -15.10 -10.20 0.22
C SER A 98 -16.32 -9.91 -0.67
N ARG A 99 -16.65 -8.63 -0.89
CA ARG A 99 -17.83 -8.24 -1.67
C ARG A 99 -17.56 -7.22 -2.76
N GLY A 100 -16.34 -6.78 -2.91
CA GLY A 100 -16.01 -5.78 -3.93
C GLY A 100 -14.56 -5.38 -3.85
N THR A 101 -14.19 -4.40 -4.66
CA THR A 101 -12.79 -3.97 -4.77
C THR A 101 -12.70 -2.45 -4.79
N ILE A 102 -11.51 -1.97 -4.41
CA ILE A 102 -11.11 -0.58 -4.60
C ILE A 102 -9.84 -0.60 -5.46
N TYR A 103 -9.90 0.09 -6.59
CA TYR A 103 -8.71 0.30 -7.42
C TYR A 103 -8.40 1.79 -7.46
N TYR A 104 -7.14 2.13 -7.31
CA TYR A 104 -6.70 3.52 -7.30
C TYR A 104 -5.34 3.66 -7.94
N GLN A 105 -5.20 4.67 -8.78
CA GLN A 105 -3.92 5.01 -9.41
C GLN A 105 -3.80 6.52 -9.44
N ALA A 106 -2.67 7.05 -8.97
CA ALA A 106 -2.43 8.48 -9.00
C ALA A 106 -0.95 8.80 -8.97
N ARG A 107 -0.59 9.91 -9.58
CA ARG A 107 0.70 10.54 -9.34
C ARG A 107 0.59 11.27 -8.02
N ILE A 108 1.66 11.19 -7.24
CA ILE A 108 1.68 11.80 -5.92
C ILE A 108 2.83 12.79 -5.87
N PRO A 109 2.57 14.09 -6.04
CA PRO A 109 3.58 15.10 -5.74
C PRO A 109 3.99 14.96 -4.28
N LEU A 110 5.26 15.11 -4.00
CA LEU A 110 5.82 14.84 -2.68
C LEU A 110 5.11 15.65 -1.59
N GLU A 111 4.89 16.91 -1.84
CA GLU A 111 4.23 17.80 -0.89
C GLU A 111 2.79 17.36 -0.60
N ASP A 112 2.07 16.83 -1.58
CA ASP A 112 0.69 16.38 -1.39
C ASP A 112 0.64 15.12 -0.53
N ALA A 113 1.61 14.24 -0.70
CA ALA A 113 1.67 13.00 0.06
C ALA A 113 1.89 13.27 1.54
N ASP A 114 2.66 14.30 1.87
CA ASP A 114 3.09 14.55 3.24
C ASP A 114 2.21 15.51 3.99
N VAL A 115 1.60 16.47 3.32
CA VAL A 115 0.88 17.56 3.98
C VAL A 115 -0.58 17.23 4.19
N LYS A 116 -1.09 16.30 3.47
CA LYS A 116 -2.50 15.94 3.55
C LYS A 116 -2.71 14.70 4.37
#